data_eabc99add0435ea9b3b093211a20cdef
#
_entry.id   eabc99add0435ea9b3b093211a20cdef
#
_cell.length_a   1.000
_cell.length_b   1.000
_cell.length_c   1.000
_cell.angle_alpha   90.00
_cell.angle_beta   90.00
_cell.angle_gamma   90.00
#
_symmetry.space_group_name_H-M   'P 1'
#
loop_
_entity.id
_entity.type
_entity.pdbx_description
1 polymer ?
#
loop_
_entity_poly.entity_id
_entity_poly.type
_entity_poly.pdbx_seq_one_letter_code
_entity_poly.pdbx_strand_id
1 'polypeptide(L)'
;MSDREHIRGMKKQTDNKFLNMYELNAVDRNGREHPYYFATRRKDGDLMCQTGELKADGTVIYAVLKDDPEKIVLVRQYRYPINKYIYELPAGLIDEGETSEQTAIRDTCQIKHDLSVPV
;
A
#
# COMPACT_ATOMS: atom_id res chain seq x y z
N MET A 1 -25.21 14.09 4.10
CA MET A 1 -24.22 13.70 5.12
C MET A 1 -22.84 14.13 4.65
N SER A 2 -22.11 14.90 5.43
CA SER A 2 -20.75 15.30 5.08
C SER A 2 -19.79 14.10 5.23
N ASP A 3 -18.67 14.10 4.52
CA ASP A 3 -17.68 13.04 4.57
C ASP A 3 -17.16 12.74 6.00
N ARG A 4 -17.32 13.70 6.92
CA ARG A 4 -16.87 13.56 8.30
C ARG A 4 -17.86 12.82 9.22
N GLU A 5 -19.07 12.64 8.77
CA GLU A 5 -20.14 12.03 9.58
C GLU A 5 -20.21 10.50 9.44
N HIS A 6 -19.37 9.93 8.58
CA HIS A 6 -19.37 8.49 8.33
C HIS A 6 -18.54 7.67 9.35
N ILE A 7 -17.78 8.34 10.21
CA ILE A 7 -16.98 7.67 11.24
C ILE A 7 -17.28 8.30 12.59
N ARG A 8 -17.78 7.50 13.54
CA ARG A 8 -18.12 7.95 14.90
C ARG A 8 -17.09 7.57 15.95
N GLY A 9 -16.24 6.62 15.66
CA GLY A 9 -15.23 6.18 16.60
C GLY A 9 -14.21 5.25 15.93
N MET A 10 -13.09 5.07 16.61
CA MET A 10 -12.01 4.21 16.14
C MET A 10 -11.33 3.54 17.33
N LYS A 11 -10.97 2.28 17.15
CA LYS A 11 -10.26 1.49 18.14
C LYS A 11 -9.11 0.74 17.48
N LYS A 12 -7.90 0.94 18.00
CA LYS A 12 -6.73 0.15 17.62
C LYS A 12 -6.85 -1.22 18.29
N GLN A 13 -6.82 -2.29 17.50
CA GLN A 13 -7.03 -3.65 17.98
C GLN A 13 -5.74 -4.42 18.23
N THR A 14 -4.65 -4.03 17.61
CA THR A 14 -3.35 -4.71 17.71
C THR A 14 -2.25 -3.72 18.08
N ASP A 15 -1.12 -4.24 18.53
CA ASP A 15 0.06 -3.43 18.85
C ASP A 15 1.31 -4.10 18.29
N ASN A 16 1.31 -4.28 16.96
CA ASN A 16 2.46 -4.79 16.22
C ASN A 16 3.37 -3.65 15.78
N LYS A 17 4.62 -3.96 15.53
CA LYS A 17 5.63 -2.96 15.16
C LYS A 17 5.34 -2.27 13.82
N PHE A 18 4.89 -3.01 12.81
CA PHE A 18 4.81 -2.49 11.44
C PHE A 18 3.40 -2.43 10.85
N LEU A 19 2.50 -3.27 11.32
CA LEU A 19 1.17 -3.38 10.74
C LEU A 19 0.16 -3.61 11.86
N ASN A 20 -0.83 -2.71 11.93
CA ASN A 20 -1.86 -2.79 12.95
C ASN A 20 -3.25 -2.76 12.36
N MET A 21 -4.15 -3.46 13.02
CA MET A 21 -5.56 -3.50 12.68
C MET A 21 -6.34 -2.51 13.51
N TYR A 22 -7.28 -1.84 12.86
CA TYR A 22 -8.20 -0.89 13.47
C TYR A 22 -9.64 -1.29 13.19
N GLU A 23 -10.51 -1.01 14.14
CA GLU A 23 -11.95 -1.09 14.00
C GLU A 23 -12.53 0.32 13.98
N LEU A 24 -13.28 0.63 12.94
CA LEU A 24 -14.04 1.87 12.86
C LEU A 24 -15.48 1.61 13.26
N ASN A 25 -16.09 2.54 13.98
CA ASN A 25 -17.55 2.62 14.06
C ASN A 25 -18.02 3.44 12.87
N ALA A 26 -18.34 2.76 11.78
CA ALA A 26 -18.73 3.38 10.53
C ALA A 26 -20.23 3.61 10.47
N VAL A 27 -20.66 4.64 9.77
CA VAL A 27 -22.05 4.98 9.55
C VAL A 27 -22.36 4.93 8.06
N ASP A 28 -23.32 4.11 7.67
CA ASP A 28 -23.72 4.02 6.28
C ASP A 28 -24.59 5.22 5.85
N ARG A 29 -24.95 5.25 4.57
CA ARG A 29 -25.79 6.34 4.01
C ARG A 29 -27.19 6.41 4.62
N ASN A 30 -27.65 5.36 5.30
CA ASN A 30 -28.93 5.30 5.97
C ASN A 30 -28.83 5.64 7.46
N GLY A 31 -27.65 6.04 7.94
CA GLY A 31 -27.40 6.36 9.34
C GLY A 31 -27.20 5.16 10.25
N ARG A 32 -27.04 3.96 9.70
CA ARG A 32 -26.81 2.73 10.48
C ARG A 32 -25.35 2.59 10.81
N GLU A 33 -25.06 2.34 12.06
CA GLU A 33 -23.72 2.05 12.55
C GLU A 33 -23.35 0.60 12.32
N HIS A 34 -22.10 0.36 11.91
CA HIS A 34 -21.54 -0.97 11.76
C HIS A 34 -20.03 -0.93 11.95
N PRO A 35 -19.41 -2.03 12.40
CA PRO A 35 -17.96 -2.09 12.49
C PRO A 35 -17.36 -2.22 11.07
N TYR A 36 -16.25 -1.53 10.86
CA TYR A 36 -15.44 -1.67 9.66
C TYR A 36 -13.98 -1.86 10.05
N TYR A 37 -13.31 -2.83 9.47
CA TYR A 37 -11.95 -3.19 9.84
C TYR A 37 -10.99 -2.86 8.72
N PHE A 38 -9.82 -2.34 9.08
CA PHE A 38 -8.73 -2.16 8.13
C PHE A 38 -7.38 -2.33 8.82
N ALA A 39 -6.37 -2.67 8.03
CA ALA A 39 -4.99 -2.76 8.50
C ALA A 39 -4.16 -1.64 7.88
N THR A 40 -3.22 -1.11 8.63
CA THR A 40 -2.37 0.00 8.18
C THR A 40 -0.98 -0.09 8.78
N ARG A 41 0.01 0.44 8.05
CA ARG A 41 1.36 0.67 8.55
C ARG A 41 1.53 2.04 9.19
N ARG A 42 0.54 2.92 9.02
CA ARG A 42 0.56 4.27 9.59
C ARG A 42 0.29 4.24 11.07
N LYS A 43 0.83 5.23 11.77
CA LYS A 43 0.59 5.40 13.20
C LYS A 43 -0.74 6.12 13.45
N ASP A 44 -1.29 5.87 14.64
CA ASP A 44 -2.45 6.62 15.13
C ASP A 44 -2.11 8.13 15.13
N GLY A 45 -3.04 8.93 14.64
CA GLY A 45 -2.86 10.36 14.40
C GLY A 45 -2.47 10.72 12.96
N ASP A 46 -1.91 9.77 12.19
CA ASP A 46 -1.49 9.97 10.79
C ASP A 46 -2.32 9.14 9.80
N LEU A 47 -3.42 8.58 10.24
CA LEU A 47 -4.33 7.83 9.38
C LEU A 47 -5.08 8.75 8.44
N MET A 48 -5.28 8.34 7.20
CA MET A 48 -6.01 9.18 6.22
C MET A 48 -7.42 9.53 6.69
N CYS A 49 -8.09 8.63 7.40
CA CYS A 49 -9.40 8.89 7.98
C CYS A 49 -9.36 9.94 9.12
N GLN A 50 -8.19 10.17 9.71
CA GLN A 50 -8.00 11.19 10.75
C GLN A 50 -7.56 12.53 10.16
N THR A 51 -6.61 12.52 9.24
CA THR A 51 -6.02 13.73 8.66
C THR A 51 -6.81 14.28 7.49
N GLY A 52 -7.55 13.45 6.77
CA GLY A 52 -8.20 13.81 5.51
C GLY A 52 -7.26 13.93 4.33
N GLU A 53 -5.97 13.65 4.50
CA GLU A 53 -4.98 13.72 3.43
C GLU A 53 -4.89 12.38 2.70
N LEU A 54 -5.08 12.39 1.38
CA LEU A 54 -4.79 11.25 0.53
C LEU A 54 -3.30 11.19 0.27
N LYS A 55 -2.66 10.21 0.89
CA LYS A 55 -1.22 10.03 0.85
C LYS A 55 -0.92 8.57 0.47
N ALA A 56 -0.24 8.36 -0.65
CA ALA A 56 0.13 7.02 -1.09
C ALA A 56 1.13 6.39 -0.12
N ASP A 57 0.93 5.11 0.22
CA ASP A 57 1.84 4.34 1.05
C ASP A 57 2.91 3.62 0.23
N GLY A 58 2.62 3.36 -1.02
CA GLY A 58 3.51 2.66 -1.93
C GLY A 58 3.24 3.03 -3.37
N THR A 59 4.10 2.53 -4.24
CA THR A 59 3.97 2.70 -5.68
C THR A 59 4.06 1.36 -6.37
N VAL A 60 3.27 1.17 -7.42
CA VAL A 60 3.32 0.01 -8.32
C VAL A 60 3.86 0.48 -9.65
N ILE A 61 4.80 -0.27 -10.21
CA ILE A 61 5.53 0.12 -11.40
C ILE A 61 5.08 -0.74 -12.58
N TYR A 62 4.60 -0.09 -13.63
CA TYR A 62 4.35 -0.73 -14.92
C TYR A 62 5.53 -0.43 -15.83
N ALA A 63 6.55 -1.28 -15.77
CA ALA A 63 7.77 -1.10 -16.54
C ALA A 63 7.72 -1.92 -17.83
N VAL A 64 8.00 -1.25 -18.94
CA VAL A 64 8.15 -1.88 -20.25
C VAL A 64 9.59 -1.91 -20.67
N LEU A 65 9.99 -2.89 -21.49
CA LEU A 65 11.34 -2.95 -22.03
C LEU A 65 11.52 -1.88 -23.11
N LYS A 66 12.64 -1.18 -23.05
CA LYS A 66 12.97 -0.12 -24.01
C LYS A 66 13.02 -0.63 -25.45
N ASP A 67 13.60 -1.80 -25.67
CA ASP A 67 13.79 -2.39 -26.98
C ASP A 67 12.65 -3.30 -27.44
N ASP A 68 11.70 -3.60 -26.54
CA ASP A 68 10.52 -4.40 -26.85
C ASP A 68 9.35 -3.95 -25.94
N PRO A 69 8.64 -2.88 -26.33
CA PRO A 69 7.59 -2.30 -25.50
C PRO A 69 6.32 -3.17 -25.34
N GLU A 70 6.23 -4.30 -26.04
CA GLU A 70 5.19 -5.29 -25.82
C GLU A 70 5.45 -6.18 -24.61
N LYS A 71 6.65 -6.11 -24.04
CA LYS A 71 7.03 -6.87 -22.85
C LYS A 71 7.08 -5.99 -21.62
N ILE A 72 6.52 -6.50 -20.54
CA ILE A 72 6.56 -5.85 -19.23
C ILE A 72 7.50 -6.60 -18.30
N VAL A 73 7.97 -5.90 -17.29
CA VAL A 73 8.82 -6.48 -16.23
C VAL A 73 7.93 -6.96 -15.10
N LEU A 74 8.05 -8.22 -14.74
CA LEU A 74 7.43 -8.81 -13.56
C LEU A 74 8.52 -9.28 -12.60
N VAL A 75 8.22 -9.23 -11.31
CA VAL A 75 9.05 -9.84 -10.28
C VAL A 75 8.39 -11.13 -9.79
N ARG A 76 9.21 -12.15 -9.53
CA ARG A 76 8.77 -13.38 -8.91
C ARG A 76 9.05 -13.27 -7.42
N GLN A 77 8.00 -13.33 -6.61
CA GLN A 77 8.10 -13.11 -5.18
C GLN A 77 7.33 -14.17 -4.39
N TYR A 78 7.95 -14.64 -3.30
CA TYR A 78 7.27 -15.53 -2.38
C TYR A 78 6.36 -14.74 -1.47
N ARG A 79 5.08 -15.12 -1.44
CA ARG A 79 4.07 -14.49 -0.58
C ARG A 79 3.68 -15.43 0.55
N TYR A 80 4.07 -15.09 1.78
CA TYR A 80 3.83 -15.90 2.96
C TYR A 80 2.34 -16.21 3.20
N PRO A 81 1.39 -15.26 3.05
CA PRO A 81 -0.01 -15.55 3.33
C PRO A 81 -0.61 -16.67 2.47
N ILE A 82 -0.11 -16.86 1.27
CA ILE A 82 -0.58 -17.92 0.36
C ILE A 82 0.42 -19.06 0.23
N ASN A 83 1.58 -18.93 0.85
CA ASN A 83 2.65 -19.93 0.84
C ASN A 83 3.07 -20.38 -0.58
N LYS A 84 3.19 -19.40 -1.49
CA LYS A 84 3.53 -19.63 -2.90
C LYS A 84 4.36 -18.50 -3.48
N TYR A 85 5.12 -18.84 -4.52
CA TYR A 85 5.67 -17.85 -5.43
C TYR A 85 4.60 -17.37 -6.40
N ILE A 86 4.54 -16.08 -6.63
CA ILE A 86 3.69 -15.47 -7.65
C ILE A 86 4.48 -14.43 -8.44
N TYR A 87 3.99 -14.11 -9.62
CA TYR A 87 4.50 -13.00 -10.41
C TYR A 87 3.67 -11.77 -10.13
N GLU A 88 4.35 -10.65 -9.94
CA GLU A 88 3.73 -9.38 -9.59
C GLU A 88 4.38 -8.26 -10.38
N LEU A 89 3.67 -7.15 -10.55
CA LEU A 89 4.30 -5.90 -10.95
C LEU A 89 5.26 -5.46 -9.83
N PRO A 90 6.43 -4.91 -10.17
CA PRO A 90 7.31 -4.33 -9.17
C PRO A 90 6.59 -3.26 -8.36
N ALA A 91 6.82 -3.26 -7.06
CA ALA A 91 6.20 -2.29 -6.16
C ALA A 91 7.16 -1.99 -5.00
N GLY A 92 7.05 -0.81 -4.44
CA GLY A 92 7.85 -0.40 -3.30
C GLY A 92 7.07 0.51 -2.37
N LEU A 93 7.44 0.46 -1.09
CA LEU A 93 6.91 1.40 -0.10
C LEU A 93 7.62 2.74 -0.25
N ILE A 94 6.86 3.82 -0.11
CA ILE A 94 7.38 5.18 -0.15
C ILE A 94 8.01 5.48 1.20
N ASP A 95 9.31 5.82 1.20
CA ASP A 95 10.01 6.23 2.41
C ASP A 95 9.61 7.65 2.81
N GLU A 96 9.78 7.96 4.09
CA GLU A 96 9.51 9.29 4.61
C GLU A 96 10.31 10.36 3.84
N GLY A 97 9.61 11.39 3.38
CA GLY A 97 10.21 12.47 2.59
C GLY A 97 10.43 12.15 1.11
N GLU A 98 10.11 10.93 0.67
CA GLU A 98 10.23 10.50 -0.72
C GLU A 98 8.90 10.70 -1.47
N THR A 99 8.98 11.07 -2.74
CA THR A 99 7.80 11.12 -3.63
C THR A 99 7.53 9.74 -4.25
N SER A 100 6.31 9.52 -4.75
CA SER A 100 5.97 8.29 -5.48
C SER A 100 6.89 8.07 -6.68
N GLU A 101 7.25 9.12 -7.39
CA GLU A 101 8.13 9.08 -8.55
C GLU A 101 9.57 8.70 -8.15
N GLN A 102 10.07 9.25 -7.07
CA GLN A 102 11.39 8.90 -6.54
C GLN A 102 11.45 7.43 -6.12
N THR A 103 10.41 6.94 -5.48
CA THR A 103 10.29 5.53 -5.12
C THR A 103 10.29 4.63 -6.36
N ALA A 104 9.51 4.99 -7.38
CA ALA A 104 9.44 4.24 -8.63
C ALA A 104 10.80 4.18 -9.34
N ILE A 105 11.54 5.28 -9.37
CA ILE A 105 12.87 5.35 -9.96
C ILE A 105 13.86 4.47 -9.17
N ARG A 106 13.87 4.58 -7.85
CA ARG A 106 14.72 3.76 -6.98
C ARG A 106 14.49 2.28 -7.19
N ASP A 107 13.24 1.84 -7.17
CA ASP A 107 12.89 0.44 -7.31
C ASP A 107 13.17 -0.07 -8.73
N THR A 108 12.97 0.76 -9.75
CA THR A 108 13.32 0.43 -11.13
C THR A 108 14.82 0.24 -11.29
N CYS A 109 15.64 1.08 -10.68
CA CYS A 109 17.10 0.93 -10.70
C CYS A 109 17.54 -0.36 -10.02
N GLN A 110 16.91 -0.73 -8.92
CA GLN A 110 17.19 -1.98 -8.21
C GLN A 110 16.84 -3.20 -9.06
N ILE A 111 15.71 -3.18 -9.76
CA ILE A 111 15.30 -4.24 -10.68
C ILE A 111 16.30 -4.40 -11.81
N LYS A 112 16.79 -3.31 -12.41
CA LYS A 112 17.83 -3.35 -13.43
C LYS A 112 19.10 -4.02 -12.91
N HIS A 113 19.47 -3.77 -11.68
CA HIS A 113 20.61 -4.39 -11.03
C HIS A 113 20.38 -5.89 -10.88
N ASP A 114 19.23 -6.30 -10.44
CA ASP A 114 18.85 -7.71 -10.27
C ASP A 114 18.75 -8.45 -11.59
N LEU A 115 18.30 -7.79 -12.68
CA LEU A 115 18.25 -8.36 -14.03
C LEU A 115 19.63 -8.58 -14.65
N SER A 116 20.68 -7.97 -14.11
CA SER A 116 22.07 -8.21 -14.55
C SER A 116 22.63 -9.52 -14.02
N VAL A 117 21.95 -10.16 -13.07
CA VAL A 117 22.33 -11.45 -12.52
C VAL A 117 21.72 -12.57 -13.39
N PRO A 118 22.51 -13.48 -13.94
CA PRO A 118 21.99 -14.61 -14.71
C PRO A 118 21.02 -15.44 -13.84
N VAL A 119 19.84 -15.61 -14.33
CA VAL A 119 18.83 -16.44 -13.67
C VAL A 119 19.08 -17.90 -14.02
#